data_7341e45d39cbe5be008842fc06233945
#
_entry.id   7341e45d39cbe5be008842fc06233945
#
_cell.length_a   1.000
_cell.length_b   1.000
_cell.length_c   1.000
_cell.angle_alpha   90.00
_cell.angle_beta   90.00
_cell.angle_gamma   90.00
#
_symmetry.space_group_name_H-M   'P 1'
#
loop_
_entity.id
_entity.type
_entity.pdbx_description
1 polymer ?
#
loop_
_entity_poly.entity_id
_entity_poly.type
_entity_poly.pdbx_seq_one_letter_code
_entity_poly.pdbx_strand_id
1 'polypeptide(L)'
;VFDMVVAGRVSGDDVAIMMVEAEATTRTIGLIAEGAAAPTEEIVAQGLDAAKPFIKILCDAQSKLAAVAAKPTADFPVFLDYQDDVFAAVEKAANDDLAKAMTIAGKQERERKIDEISAATKESVSAAFVGREKEVPAAFRSLTKKLVRQRVLRDKIRIDGRGLRDIRALSAEVEVIPRVHGSAIFERGETQILGITTLNMLKMEQQLDTLNPENHKRYMHNYNFPPYSTGETGRVGTPKRREIGHGALAERALIPVLPTREEFPYAIRQVSEALSSNGSTSMGSVCASTLALFNAGVPLRAPVAGIAMGLISDVVDGKVEYVALTDILGAEDAFGDMDFKVAGTKDFITALQLDTKLDGIPASVLAAALLQAKEARLAILDVMNEAIDTPDEMSPFAPRIISVKIPVDQIGAVIGPKGKIINQIQDETGADISI
;
A
#
# COMPACT_ATOMS: atom_id res chain seq x y z
N VAL A 1 -17.90 -11.79 -0.45
CA VAL A 1 -17.41 -10.98 -1.56
C VAL A 1 -16.30 -10.03 -1.13
N PHE A 2 -16.44 -9.42 0.06
CA PHE A 2 -15.47 -8.46 0.58
C PHE A 2 -15.32 -8.67 2.08
N ASP A 3 -14.10 -8.90 2.54
CA ASP A 3 -13.78 -9.11 3.95
C ASP A 3 -13.18 -7.83 4.53
N MET A 4 -13.61 -7.42 5.73
CA MET A 4 -13.19 -6.17 6.34
C MET A 4 -12.92 -6.34 7.83
N VAL A 5 -11.75 -5.92 8.27
CA VAL A 5 -11.45 -5.66 9.68
C VAL A 5 -11.54 -4.15 9.91
N VAL A 6 -12.45 -3.72 10.78
CA VAL A 6 -12.67 -2.31 11.07
C VAL A 6 -12.45 -2.08 12.57
N ALA A 7 -11.49 -1.23 12.92
CA ALA A 7 -11.29 -0.78 14.28
C ALA A 7 -11.86 0.62 14.46
N GLY A 8 -12.47 0.86 15.61
CA GLY A 8 -13.06 2.15 15.95
C GLY A 8 -13.23 2.32 17.43
N ARG A 9 -13.64 3.51 17.83
CA ARG A 9 -13.98 3.86 19.21
C ARG A 9 -15.24 4.71 19.26
N VAL A 10 -15.92 4.69 20.39
CA VAL A 10 -17.04 5.61 20.64
C VAL A 10 -16.49 7.03 20.80
N SER A 11 -17.06 7.99 20.08
CA SER A 11 -16.74 9.40 20.12
C SER A 11 -18.05 10.21 20.13
N GLY A 12 -18.43 10.76 21.29
CA GLY A 12 -19.76 11.34 21.48
C GLY A 12 -20.86 10.30 21.27
N ASP A 13 -21.81 10.60 20.38
CA ASP A 13 -22.94 9.72 20.05
C ASP A 13 -22.66 8.77 18.87
N ASP A 14 -21.49 8.87 18.22
CA ASP A 14 -21.11 8.08 17.05
C ASP A 14 -19.87 7.21 17.32
N VAL A 15 -19.51 6.40 16.35
CA VAL A 15 -18.28 5.61 16.31
C VAL A 15 -17.32 6.20 15.28
N ALA A 16 -16.16 6.61 15.75
CA ALA A 16 -15.07 7.07 14.90
C ALA A 16 -14.25 5.87 14.40
N ILE A 17 -14.05 5.78 13.09
CA ILE A 17 -13.25 4.72 12.44
C ILE A 17 -11.77 5.11 12.54
N MET A 18 -10.94 4.19 13.03
CA MET A 18 -9.53 4.43 13.29
C MET A 18 -8.61 3.63 12.40
N MET A 19 -9.03 2.45 11.95
CA MET A 19 -8.25 1.59 11.07
C MET A 19 -9.18 0.70 10.26
N VAL A 20 -8.82 0.45 9.01
CA VAL A 20 -9.49 -0.52 8.15
C VAL A 20 -8.45 -1.33 7.40
N GLU A 21 -8.61 -2.64 7.40
CA GLU A 21 -7.96 -3.58 6.50
C GLU A 21 -9.05 -4.36 5.78
N ALA A 22 -9.05 -4.32 4.46
CA ALA A 22 -10.12 -4.96 3.70
C ALA A 22 -9.63 -5.51 2.37
N GLU A 23 -10.27 -6.59 1.93
CA GLU A 23 -9.92 -7.28 0.68
C GLU A 23 -11.13 -7.95 0.02
N ALA A 24 -11.12 -8.02 -1.30
CA ALA A 24 -12.04 -8.85 -2.03
C ALA A 24 -11.58 -10.32 -1.95
N THR A 25 -12.52 -11.23 -1.77
CA THR A 25 -12.21 -12.67 -1.66
C THR A 25 -11.80 -13.26 -3.02
N THR A 26 -11.12 -14.39 -3.03
CA THR A 26 -10.72 -15.12 -4.25
C THR A 26 -11.88 -15.43 -5.19
N ARG A 27 -13.11 -15.59 -4.66
CA ARG A 27 -14.31 -15.90 -5.43
C ARG A 27 -15.11 -14.67 -5.86
N THR A 28 -14.64 -13.46 -5.59
CA THR A 28 -15.42 -12.22 -5.78
C THR A 28 -16.00 -12.09 -7.19
N ILE A 29 -15.20 -12.29 -8.23
CA ILE A 29 -15.67 -12.18 -9.62
C ILE A 29 -16.75 -13.22 -9.93
N GLY A 30 -16.57 -14.47 -9.51
CA GLY A 30 -17.58 -15.51 -9.66
C GLY A 30 -18.87 -15.18 -8.92
N LEU A 31 -18.78 -14.72 -7.68
CA LEU A 31 -19.94 -14.32 -6.88
C LEU A 31 -20.70 -13.12 -7.49
N ILE A 32 -19.97 -12.15 -8.07
CA ILE A 32 -20.60 -11.03 -8.79
C ILE A 32 -21.36 -11.55 -10.02
N ALA A 33 -20.78 -12.49 -10.78
CA ALA A 33 -21.44 -13.11 -11.91
C ALA A 33 -22.69 -13.93 -11.50
N GLU A 34 -22.69 -14.46 -10.28
CA GLU A 34 -23.85 -15.14 -9.66
C GLU A 34 -24.90 -14.17 -9.08
N GLY A 35 -24.68 -12.85 -9.18
CA GLY A 35 -25.62 -11.81 -8.73
C GLY A 35 -25.32 -11.15 -7.39
N ALA A 36 -24.16 -11.42 -6.80
CA ALA A 36 -23.74 -10.69 -5.61
C ALA A 36 -23.36 -9.24 -5.95
N ALA A 37 -23.59 -8.32 -5.02
CA ALA A 37 -23.18 -6.93 -5.18
C ALA A 37 -21.64 -6.82 -5.27
N ALA A 38 -21.15 -6.11 -6.28
CA ALA A 38 -19.72 -5.80 -6.40
C ALA A 38 -19.29 -4.84 -5.27
N PRO A 39 -18.11 -5.00 -4.68
CA PRO A 39 -17.59 -4.08 -3.66
C PRO A 39 -17.10 -2.77 -4.31
N THR A 40 -18.06 -1.98 -4.81
CA THR A 40 -17.82 -0.62 -5.29
C THR A 40 -17.50 0.32 -4.13
N GLU A 41 -17.06 1.53 -4.42
CA GLU A 41 -16.78 2.55 -3.42
C GLU A 41 -17.98 2.82 -2.49
N GLU A 42 -19.17 2.83 -3.08
CA GLU A 42 -20.42 3.06 -2.36
C GLU A 42 -20.77 1.89 -1.44
N ILE A 43 -20.60 0.64 -1.92
CA ILE A 43 -20.85 -0.57 -1.11
C ILE A 43 -19.83 -0.67 0.03
N VAL A 44 -18.56 -0.36 -0.22
CA VAL A 44 -17.52 -0.35 0.82
C VAL A 44 -17.82 0.74 1.86
N ALA A 45 -18.23 1.94 1.45
CA ALA A 45 -18.63 3.00 2.37
C ALA A 45 -19.84 2.60 3.24
N GLN A 46 -20.83 1.94 2.66
CA GLN A 46 -21.98 1.37 3.40
C GLN A 46 -21.53 0.29 4.40
N GLY A 47 -20.54 -0.53 4.01
CA GLY A 47 -19.93 -1.54 4.90
C GLY A 47 -19.25 -0.92 6.11
N LEU A 48 -18.55 0.19 5.93
CA LEU A 48 -17.93 0.94 7.03
C LEU A 48 -18.98 1.50 8.02
N ASP A 49 -20.08 2.03 7.50
CA ASP A 49 -21.20 2.50 8.35
C ASP A 49 -21.89 1.32 9.06
N ALA A 50 -22.10 0.22 8.38
CA ALA A 50 -22.72 -0.98 8.95
C ALA A 50 -21.88 -1.63 10.06
N ALA A 51 -20.56 -1.42 10.10
CA ALA A 51 -19.68 -1.92 11.15
C ALA A 51 -19.84 -1.15 12.49
N LYS A 52 -20.23 0.12 12.45
CA LYS A 52 -20.29 1.00 13.63
C LYS A 52 -21.13 0.47 14.80
N PRO A 53 -22.37 -0.04 14.60
CA PRO A 53 -23.17 -0.58 15.71
C PRO A 53 -22.48 -1.76 16.41
N PHE A 54 -21.78 -2.60 15.67
CA PHE A 54 -21.07 -3.76 16.24
C PHE A 54 -19.82 -3.31 17.01
N ILE A 55 -19.07 -2.34 16.49
CA ILE A 55 -17.95 -1.72 17.21
C ILE A 55 -18.43 -1.12 18.52
N LYS A 56 -19.58 -0.42 18.50
CA LYS A 56 -20.17 0.15 19.72
C LYS A 56 -20.47 -0.90 20.76
N ILE A 57 -21.03 -2.06 20.37
CA ILE A 57 -21.30 -3.18 21.30
C ILE A 57 -19.99 -3.65 21.94
N LEU A 58 -18.90 -3.79 21.17
CA LEU A 58 -17.61 -4.18 21.70
C LEU A 58 -17.03 -3.14 22.67
N CYS A 59 -17.11 -1.86 22.33
CA CYS A 59 -16.68 -0.76 23.21
C CYS A 59 -17.47 -0.71 24.51
N ASP A 60 -18.80 -0.88 24.43
CA ASP A 60 -19.68 -0.90 25.62
C ASP A 60 -19.36 -2.11 26.54
N ALA A 61 -19.07 -3.27 25.95
CA ALA A 61 -18.67 -4.47 26.70
C ALA A 61 -17.31 -4.26 27.40
N GLN A 62 -16.32 -3.67 26.71
CA GLN A 62 -15.03 -3.36 27.30
C GLN A 62 -15.16 -2.32 28.42
N SER A 63 -16.00 -1.30 28.25
CA SER A 63 -16.25 -0.29 29.28
C SER A 63 -16.90 -0.89 30.56
N LYS A 64 -17.85 -1.83 30.39
CA LYS A 64 -18.45 -2.57 31.50
C LYS A 64 -17.42 -3.42 32.23
N LEU A 65 -16.55 -4.11 31.49
CA LEU A 65 -15.46 -4.90 32.08
C LEU A 65 -14.48 -3.99 32.83
N ALA A 66 -14.08 -2.88 32.23
CA ALA A 66 -13.17 -1.91 32.85
C ALA A 66 -13.73 -1.37 34.17
N ALA A 67 -15.03 -1.11 34.25
CA ALA A 67 -15.67 -0.61 35.47
C ALA A 67 -15.50 -1.54 36.69
N VAL A 68 -15.32 -2.85 36.46
CA VAL A 68 -15.23 -3.85 37.56
C VAL A 68 -13.83 -4.47 37.69
N ALA A 69 -12.99 -4.42 36.66
CA ALA A 69 -11.74 -5.15 36.61
C ALA A 69 -10.52 -4.31 36.14
N ALA A 70 -10.70 -3.03 35.86
CA ALA A 70 -9.56 -2.17 35.48
C ALA A 70 -8.57 -2.05 36.66
N LYS A 71 -7.28 -2.17 36.34
CA LYS A 71 -6.22 -1.86 37.29
C LYS A 71 -6.13 -0.34 37.49
N PRO A 72 -5.64 0.14 38.65
CA PRO A 72 -5.36 1.56 38.84
C PRO A 72 -4.46 2.09 37.74
N THR A 73 -4.82 3.22 37.16
CA THR A 73 -3.98 3.92 36.20
C THR A 73 -2.72 4.41 36.89
N ALA A 74 -1.56 4.06 36.36
CA ALA A 74 -0.30 4.60 36.82
C ALA A 74 -0.03 5.93 36.11
N ASP A 75 0.53 6.89 36.82
CA ASP A 75 1.02 8.12 36.23
C ASP A 75 2.20 7.80 35.32
N PHE A 76 2.11 8.19 34.06
CA PHE A 76 3.18 8.05 33.10
C PHE A 76 3.73 9.42 32.74
N PRO A 77 5.05 9.67 32.89
CA PRO A 77 5.63 10.95 32.55
C PRO A 77 5.57 11.19 31.05
N VAL A 78 4.97 12.30 30.65
CA VAL A 78 4.95 12.76 29.25
C VAL A 78 6.13 13.67 29.02
N PHE A 79 7.03 13.24 28.13
CA PHE A 79 8.17 14.04 27.70
C PHE A 79 7.81 14.73 26.41
N LEU A 80 7.76 16.06 26.45
CA LEU A 80 7.55 16.86 25.25
C LEU A 80 8.85 16.92 24.43
N ASP A 81 8.74 16.83 23.12
CA ASP A 81 9.88 16.93 22.21
C ASP A 81 10.50 18.34 22.22
N TYR A 82 9.72 19.35 22.60
CA TYR A 82 10.13 20.75 22.77
C TYR A 82 9.13 21.50 23.63
N GLN A 83 9.53 22.64 24.16
CA GLN A 83 8.68 23.58 24.89
C GLN A 83 8.26 24.76 23.99
N ASP A 84 7.19 25.46 24.34
CA ASP A 84 6.60 26.55 23.55
C ASP A 84 7.57 27.72 23.30
N ASP A 85 8.45 28.01 24.25
CA ASP A 85 9.48 29.06 24.12
C ASP A 85 10.50 28.75 23.03
N VAL A 86 10.90 27.48 22.91
CA VAL A 86 11.78 27.01 21.83
C VAL A 86 11.06 27.08 20.49
N PHE A 87 9.78 26.65 20.44
CA PHE A 87 9.00 26.74 19.21
C PHE A 87 8.85 28.19 18.74
N ALA A 88 8.52 29.12 19.62
CA ALA A 88 8.39 30.55 19.29
C ALA A 88 9.70 31.14 18.77
N ALA A 89 10.86 30.75 19.34
CA ALA A 89 12.15 31.19 18.87
C ALA A 89 12.48 30.66 17.48
N VAL A 90 12.19 29.36 17.22
CA VAL A 90 12.38 28.72 15.92
C VAL A 90 11.44 29.33 14.89
N GLU A 91 10.17 29.55 15.21
CA GLU A 91 9.19 30.19 14.33
C GLU A 91 9.65 31.59 13.92
N LYS A 92 10.12 32.41 14.87
CA LYS A 92 10.65 33.74 14.61
C LYS A 92 11.87 33.72 13.69
N ALA A 93 12.73 32.71 13.82
CA ALA A 93 13.98 32.62 13.09
C ALA A 93 13.82 32.04 11.66
N ALA A 94 12.85 31.13 11.45
CA ALA A 94 12.80 30.30 10.25
C ALA A 94 11.50 30.41 9.42
N ASN A 95 10.42 30.97 9.98
CA ASN A 95 9.10 30.94 9.35
C ASN A 95 9.09 31.40 7.90
N ASP A 96 9.64 32.59 7.62
CA ASP A 96 9.54 33.23 6.29
C ASP A 96 10.38 32.53 5.24
N ASP A 97 11.59 32.09 5.61
CA ASP A 97 12.47 31.38 4.70
C ASP A 97 11.98 29.96 4.43
N LEU A 98 11.46 29.31 5.46
CA LEU A 98 10.88 27.98 5.35
C LEU A 98 9.58 28.02 4.50
N ALA A 99 8.73 29.03 4.67
CA ALA A 99 7.55 29.23 3.84
C ALA A 99 7.91 29.41 2.35
N LYS A 100 8.99 30.14 2.05
CA LYS A 100 9.50 30.26 0.68
C LYS A 100 10.05 28.92 0.16
N ALA A 101 10.82 28.19 0.97
CA ALA A 101 11.36 26.88 0.58
C ALA A 101 10.25 25.88 0.26
N MET A 102 9.10 25.95 0.95
CA MET A 102 7.94 25.10 0.68
C MET A 102 7.29 25.36 -0.69
N THR A 103 7.65 26.42 -1.41
CA THR A 103 7.15 26.68 -2.78
C THR A 103 8.01 26.02 -3.87
N ILE A 104 9.15 25.45 -3.53
CA ILE A 104 10.05 24.76 -4.46
C ILE A 104 9.42 23.40 -4.82
N ALA A 105 9.07 23.21 -6.09
CA ALA A 105 8.40 21.98 -6.55
C ALA A 105 9.34 20.75 -6.52
N GLY A 106 10.59 20.90 -6.95
CA GLY A 106 11.58 19.83 -7.01
C GLY A 106 11.99 19.32 -5.62
N LYS A 107 11.87 18.02 -5.39
CA LYS A 107 12.15 17.38 -4.08
C LYS A 107 13.57 17.68 -3.60
N GLN A 108 14.58 17.35 -4.39
CA GLN A 108 16.00 17.47 -3.99
C GLN A 108 16.40 18.93 -3.67
N GLU A 109 15.96 19.88 -4.50
CA GLU A 109 16.23 21.28 -4.27
C GLU A 109 15.53 21.81 -3.02
N ARG A 110 14.27 21.44 -2.82
CA ARG A 110 13.50 21.77 -1.63
C ARG A 110 14.12 21.22 -0.36
N GLU A 111 14.48 19.92 -0.33
CA GLU A 111 15.11 19.29 0.81
C GLU A 111 16.45 19.95 1.15
N ARG A 112 17.30 20.17 0.17
CA ARG A 112 18.57 20.90 0.37
C ARG A 112 18.33 22.27 1.00
N LYS A 113 17.32 23.02 0.51
CA LYS A 113 17.03 24.34 1.05
C LYS A 113 16.48 24.30 2.48
N ILE A 114 15.65 23.29 2.79
CA ILE A 114 15.17 23.06 4.17
C ILE A 114 16.34 22.72 5.10
N ASP A 115 17.27 21.89 4.66
CA ASP A 115 18.45 21.51 5.45
C ASP A 115 19.36 22.72 5.74
N GLU A 116 19.58 23.61 4.75
CA GLU A 116 20.31 24.86 4.92
C GLU A 116 19.64 25.76 5.98
N ILE A 117 18.31 25.92 5.90
CA ILE A 117 17.52 26.72 6.85
C ILE A 117 17.56 26.07 8.23
N SER A 118 17.44 24.75 8.33
CA SER A 118 17.50 24.00 9.57
C SER A 118 18.84 24.18 10.26
N ALA A 119 19.95 24.08 9.52
CA ALA A 119 21.29 24.29 10.06
C ALA A 119 21.47 25.72 10.59
N ALA A 120 21.10 26.74 9.80
CA ALA A 120 21.19 28.13 10.22
C ALA A 120 20.30 28.45 11.44
N THR A 121 19.09 27.87 11.49
CA THR A 121 18.19 28.01 12.64
C THR A 121 18.79 27.39 13.89
N LYS A 122 19.34 26.19 13.77
CA LYS A 122 20.02 25.51 14.88
C LYS A 122 21.19 26.33 15.41
N GLU A 123 22.03 26.87 14.54
CA GLU A 123 23.18 27.69 14.93
C GLU A 123 22.73 28.98 15.68
N SER A 124 21.72 29.69 15.15
CA SER A 124 21.27 30.96 15.71
C SER A 124 20.45 30.82 17.01
N VAL A 125 19.65 29.74 17.15
CA VAL A 125 18.70 29.57 18.25
C VAL A 125 19.29 28.77 19.40
N SER A 126 20.15 27.76 19.15
CA SER A 126 20.65 26.86 20.22
C SER A 126 21.43 27.58 21.31
N ALA A 127 22.11 28.69 21.02
CA ALA A 127 22.85 29.46 22.02
C ALA A 127 21.96 30.04 23.13
N ALA A 128 20.67 30.27 22.85
CA ALA A 128 19.69 30.76 23.81
C ALA A 128 19.09 29.64 24.70
N PHE A 129 19.29 28.37 24.34
CA PHE A 129 18.66 27.23 25.00
C PHE A 129 19.69 26.16 25.41
N VAL A 130 20.73 26.60 26.13
CA VAL A 130 21.80 25.72 26.62
C VAL A 130 21.23 24.55 27.43
N GLY A 131 21.58 23.31 27.06
CA GLY A 131 21.09 22.08 27.67
C GLY A 131 19.74 21.58 27.09
N ARG A 132 19.12 22.36 26.18
CA ARG A 132 17.87 22.03 25.47
C ARG A 132 18.03 22.09 23.95
N GLU A 133 19.24 22.05 23.45
CA GLU A 133 19.56 22.18 22.02
C GLU A 133 18.90 21.11 21.15
N LYS A 134 18.57 19.97 21.74
CA LYS A 134 17.84 18.86 21.07
C LYS A 134 16.37 19.21 20.74
N GLU A 135 15.80 20.19 21.41
CA GLU A 135 14.43 20.64 21.15
C GLU A 135 14.31 21.43 19.83
N VAL A 136 15.39 22.12 19.41
CA VAL A 136 15.37 22.98 18.22
C VAL A 136 15.02 22.21 16.93
N PRO A 137 15.64 21.06 16.62
CA PRO A 137 15.25 20.24 15.45
C PRO A 137 13.80 19.75 15.51
N ALA A 138 13.31 19.39 16.70
CA ALA A 138 11.93 18.92 16.87
C ALA A 138 10.91 20.06 16.63
N ALA A 139 11.18 21.24 17.19
CA ALA A 139 10.40 22.46 16.95
C ALA A 139 10.41 22.87 15.46
N PHE A 140 11.58 22.79 14.80
CA PHE A 140 11.72 23.07 13.37
C PHE A 140 10.87 22.13 12.51
N ARG A 141 10.88 20.83 12.82
CA ARG A 141 10.03 19.85 12.15
C ARG A 141 8.55 20.15 12.33
N SER A 142 8.14 20.56 13.52
CA SER A 142 6.76 20.95 13.82
C SER A 142 6.34 22.23 13.09
N LEU A 143 7.24 23.21 12.95
CA LEU A 143 7.01 24.38 12.11
C LEU A 143 6.86 24.01 10.63
N THR A 144 7.73 23.12 10.11
CA THR A 144 7.62 22.61 8.75
C THR A 144 6.25 21.96 8.51
N LYS A 145 5.83 21.07 9.43
CA LYS A 145 4.51 20.44 9.37
C LYS A 145 3.38 21.48 9.35
N LYS A 146 3.44 22.50 10.22
CA LYS A 146 2.46 23.58 10.29
C LYS A 146 2.33 24.32 8.96
N LEU A 147 3.45 24.72 8.35
CA LEU A 147 3.46 25.47 7.10
C LEU A 147 2.95 24.65 5.91
N VAL A 148 3.34 23.38 5.79
CA VAL A 148 2.81 22.48 4.74
C VAL A 148 1.30 22.33 4.86
N ARG A 149 0.78 22.08 6.08
CA ARG A 149 -0.65 21.91 6.33
C ARG A 149 -1.43 23.20 6.04
N GLN A 150 -0.93 24.35 6.45
CA GLN A 150 -1.54 25.65 6.18
C GLN A 150 -1.63 25.95 4.69
N ARG A 151 -0.57 25.65 3.91
CA ARG A 151 -0.57 25.83 2.46
C ARG A 151 -1.64 24.98 1.78
N VAL A 152 -1.77 23.71 2.16
CA VAL A 152 -2.81 22.83 1.62
C VAL A 152 -4.21 23.30 1.99
N LEU A 153 -4.44 23.67 3.26
CA LEU A 153 -5.77 24.05 3.75
C LEU A 153 -6.23 25.42 3.22
N ARG A 154 -5.33 26.41 3.13
CA ARG A 154 -5.68 27.78 2.74
C ARG A 154 -5.58 28.00 1.24
N ASP A 155 -4.42 27.63 0.67
CA ASP A 155 -4.10 27.94 -0.71
C ASP A 155 -4.58 26.85 -1.68
N LYS A 156 -4.96 25.66 -1.16
CA LYS A 156 -5.33 24.47 -1.92
C LYS A 156 -4.20 24.02 -2.88
N ILE A 157 -2.95 24.32 -2.53
CA ILE A 157 -1.73 23.99 -3.28
C ILE A 157 -0.85 23.09 -2.43
N ARG A 158 -0.37 22.00 -3.02
CA ARG A 158 0.48 21.00 -2.38
C ARG A 158 1.95 21.42 -2.40
N ILE A 159 2.77 20.66 -1.67
CA ILE A 159 4.20 20.95 -1.50
C ILE A 159 4.99 20.96 -2.83
N ASP A 160 4.56 20.18 -3.80
CA ASP A 160 5.14 20.10 -5.15
C ASP A 160 4.44 20.97 -6.20
N GLY A 161 3.48 21.79 -5.78
CA GLY A 161 2.73 22.72 -6.63
C GLY A 161 1.48 22.14 -7.26
N ARG A 162 1.20 20.83 -7.10
CA ARG A 162 -0.04 20.20 -7.58
C ARG A 162 -1.27 20.70 -6.85
N GLY A 163 -2.43 20.60 -7.50
CA GLY A 163 -3.74 20.70 -6.87
C GLY A 163 -4.09 19.44 -6.05
N LEU A 164 -5.20 19.48 -5.33
CA LEU A 164 -5.59 18.44 -4.37
C LEU A 164 -5.88 17.08 -5.01
N ARG A 165 -6.33 17.07 -6.27
CA ARG A 165 -6.74 15.86 -7.04
C ARG A 165 -5.72 15.43 -8.08
N ASP A 166 -4.65 16.20 -8.28
CA ASP A 166 -3.67 15.93 -9.32
C ASP A 166 -2.85 14.68 -9.01
N ILE A 167 -2.61 13.89 -10.03
CA ILE A 167 -1.71 12.74 -10.01
C ILE A 167 -0.38 13.17 -10.64
N ARG A 168 0.73 12.69 -10.13
CA ARG A 168 2.05 12.88 -10.75
C ARG A 168 2.08 12.26 -12.15
N ALA A 169 3.03 12.68 -12.98
CA ALA A 169 3.24 12.07 -14.31
C ALA A 169 3.38 10.55 -14.17
N LEU A 170 2.67 9.81 -15.02
CA LEU A 170 2.62 8.36 -15.05
C LEU A 170 3.38 7.84 -16.25
N SER A 171 4.10 6.74 -16.10
CA SER A 171 4.60 5.92 -17.19
C SER A 171 4.58 4.44 -16.82
N ALA A 172 4.46 3.60 -17.84
CA ALA A 172 4.47 2.15 -17.71
C ALA A 172 5.22 1.53 -18.88
N GLU A 173 6.07 0.55 -18.60
CA GLU A 173 6.86 -0.17 -19.60
C GLU A 173 6.93 -1.64 -19.24
N VAL A 174 6.83 -2.53 -20.21
CA VAL A 174 6.92 -3.99 -20.05
C VAL A 174 8.15 -4.54 -20.78
N GLU A 175 8.49 -5.83 -20.58
CA GLU A 175 9.66 -6.50 -21.17
C GLU A 175 11.01 -5.85 -20.81
N VAL A 176 11.11 -5.28 -19.61
CA VAL A 176 12.31 -4.54 -19.19
C VAL A 176 13.53 -5.43 -18.97
N ILE A 177 13.30 -6.67 -18.52
CA ILE A 177 14.36 -7.65 -18.25
C ILE A 177 14.19 -8.87 -19.17
N PRO A 178 15.09 -9.12 -20.15
CA PRO A 178 14.86 -10.11 -21.22
C PRO A 178 14.80 -11.58 -20.77
N ARG A 179 15.36 -11.94 -19.62
CA ARG A 179 15.48 -13.35 -19.22
C ARG A 179 14.47 -13.81 -18.19
N VAL A 180 13.76 -12.89 -17.57
CA VAL A 180 12.70 -13.23 -16.63
C VAL A 180 11.43 -13.66 -17.36
N HIS A 181 10.46 -14.21 -16.65
CA HIS A 181 9.23 -14.69 -17.29
C HIS A 181 8.26 -13.55 -17.61
N GLY A 182 8.29 -12.47 -16.84
CA GLY A 182 7.63 -11.20 -17.12
C GLY A 182 8.24 -10.10 -16.28
N SER A 183 8.30 -8.89 -16.81
CA SER A 183 8.83 -7.72 -16.09
C SER A 183 8.15 -6.44 -16.56
N ALA A 184 8.05 -5.48 -15.64
CA ALA A 184 7.52 -4.17 -15.92
C ALA A 184 8.15 -3.11 -15.02
N ILE A 185 8.23 -1.89 -15.51
CA ILE A 185 8.45 -0.69 -14.70
C ILE A 185 7.17 0.12 -14.69
N PHE A 186 6.75 0.52 -13.50
CA PHE A 186 5.70 1.51 -13.31
C PHE A 186 6.28 2.71 -12.58
N GLU A 187 6.06 3.89 -13.14
CA GLU A 187 6.53 5.15 -12.59
C GLU A 187 5.35 6.08 -12.29
N ARG A 188 5.52 6.81 -11.19
CA ARG A 188 4.62 7.89 -10.81
C ARG A 188 5.44 9.02 -10.20
N GLY A 189 5.76 10.02 -11.02
CA GLY A 189 6.73 11.04 -10.69
C GLY A 189 8.07 10.44 -10.28
N GLU A 190 8.51 10.71 -9.06
CA GLU A 190 9.78 10.22 -8.50
C GLU A 190 9.68 8.81 -7.87
N THR A 191 8.55 8.14 -7.98
CA THR A 191 8.38 6.76 -7.50
C THR A 191 8.46 5.79 -8.67
N GLN A 192 9.43 4.89 -8.64
CA GLN A 192 9.68 3.91 -9.69
C GLN A 192 9.73 2.50 -9.09
N ILE A 193 8.93 1.59 -9.62
CA ILE A 193 8.83 0.19 -9.18
C ILE A 193 9.11 -0.74 -10.34
N LEU A 194 10.06 -1.64 -10.14
CA LEU A 194 10.32 -2.77 -11.03
C LEU A 194 9.54 -4.00 -10.52
N GLY A 195 8.61 -4.47 -11.31
CA GLY A 195 7.88 -5.72 -11.09
C GLY A 195 8.52 -6.87 -11.87
N ILE A 196 8.72 -8.02 -11.23
CA ILE A 196 9.29 -9.22 -11.85
C ILE A 196 8.43 -10.42 -11.51
N THR A 197 7.96 -11.13 -12.54
CA THR A 197 7.16 -12.35 -12.40
C THR A 197 7.99 -13.58 -12.73
N THR A 198 7.93 -14.60 -11.86
CA THR A 198 8.50 -15.92 -12.09
C THR A 198 7.42 -16.98 -11.97
N LEU A 199 7.34 -17.86 -12.95
CA LEU A 199 6.38 -18.97 -13.02
C LEU A 199 7.11 -20.29 -12.78
N ASN A 200 6.48 -21.21 -12.04
CA ASN A 200 7.01 -22.55 -11.83
C ASN A 200 5.88 -23.56 -11.58
N MET A 201 6.25 -24.83 -11.44
CA MET A 201 5.32 -25.92 -11.12
C MET A 201 4.62 -25.70 -9.77
N LEU A 202 3.41 -26.22 -9.64
CA LEU A 202 2.61 -26.12 -8.40
C LEU A 202 3.33 -26.69 -7.15
N LYS A 203 4.20 -27.68 -7.31
CA LYS A 203 5.02 -28.18 -6.20
C LYS A 203 5.94 -27.13 -5.55
N MET A 204 6.16 -26.00 -6.23
CA MET A 204 6.95 -24.85 -5.73
C MET A 204 6.10 -23.82 -4.99
N GLU A 205 4.85 -24.13 -4.70
CA GLU A 205 4.00 -23.31 -3.83
C GLU A 205 4.64 -23.16 -2.45
N GLN A 206 4.44 -21.99 -1.85
CA GLN A 206 4.89 -21.76 -0.48
C GLN A 206 4.08 -22.60 0.50
N GLN A 207 4.76 -23.41 1.29
CA GLN A 207 4.13 -24.11 2.43
C GLN A 207 3.90 -23.11 3.57
N LEU A 208 2.71 -23.17 4.15
CA LEU A 208 2.31 -22.34 5.29
C LEU A 208 2.16 -23.24 6.53
N ASP A 209 2.88 -22.90 7.59
CA ASP A 209 2.74 -23.52 8.90
C ASP A 209 2.06 -22.51 9.84
N THR A 210 0.74 -22.44 9.75
CA THR A 210 -0.11 -21.52 10.51
C THR A 210 -1.31 -22.26 11.09
N LEU A 211 -2.10 -21.58 11.93
CA LEU A 211 -3.36 -22.12 12.46
C LEU A 211 -4.52 -22.03 11.45
N ASN A 212 -4.32 -21.40 10.29
CA ASN A 212 -5.32 -21.33 9.23
C ASN A 212 -5.43 -22.67 8.50
N PRO A 213 -6.62 -22.98 7.92
CA PRO A 213 -6.82 -24.19 7.14
C PRO A 213 -5.95 -24.27 5.87
N GLU A 214 -5.57 -23.11 5.33
CA GLU A 214 -4.72 -23.01 4.16
C GLU A 214 -3.27 -23.33 4.54
N ASN A 215 -2.70 -24.35 3.90
CA ASN A 215 -1.33 -24.81 4.15
C ASN A 215 -0.39 -24.58 2.97
N HIS A 216 -0.90 -24.05 1.84
CA HIS A 216 -0.10 -23.72 0.67
C HIS A 216 -0.58 -22.40 0.07
N LYS A 217 0.37 -21.64 -0.47
CA LYS A 217 0.13 -20.37 -1.15
C LYS A 217 0.74 -20.40 -2.55
N ARG A 218 -0.10 -20.33 -3.58
CA ARG A 218 0.28 -20.38 -4.99
C ARG A 218 0.85 -19.06 -5.51
N TYR A 219 0.27 -17.94 -5.10
CA TYR A 219 0.72 -16.60 -5.43
C TYR A 219 1.49 -16.02 -4.26
N MET A 220 2.73 -15.66 -4.50
CA MET A 220 3.66 -15.13 -3.50
C MET A 220 4.13 -13.76 -3.95
N HIS A 221 3.94 -12.73 -3.14
CA HIS A 221 4.40 -11.38 -3.45
C HIS A 221 5.49 -10.94 -2.46
N ASN A 222 6.69 -10.71 -2.96
CA ASN A 222 7.80 -10.14 -2.21
C ASN A 222 7.96 -8.66 -2.58
N TYR A 223 7.99 -7.80 -1.59
CA TYR A 223 8.19 -6.37 -1.74
C TYR A 223 9.52 -5.97 -1.09
N ASN A 224 10.40 -5.35 -1.87
CA ASN A 224 11.70 -4.89 -1.42
C ASN A 224 11.74 -3.36 -1.43
N PHE A 225 12.14 -2.79 -0.28
CA PHE A 225 12.23 -1.34 -0.07
C PHE A 225 13.60 -0.98 0.50
N PRO A 226 14.65 -1.03 -0.34
CA PRO A 226 16.02 -0.74 0.10
C PRO A 226 16.19 0.75 0.43
N PRO A 227 17.10 1.11 1.35
CA PRO A 227 17.33 2.50 1.76
C PRO A 227 17.63 3.45 0.60
N TYR A 228 18.35 2.98 -0.43
CA TYR A 228 18.68 3.82 -1.58
C TYR A 228 17.44 4.32 -2.34
N SER A 229 16.31 3.62 -2.25
CA SER A 229 15.07 4.04 -2.92
C SER A 229 14.55 5.40 -2.43
N THR A 230 14.85 5.75 -1.20
CA THR A 230 14.55 7.09 -0.61
C THR A 230 15.74 8.03 -0.61
N GLY A 231 16.90 7.61 -1.14
CA GLY A 231 18.14 8.38 -1.09
C GLY A 231 18.87 8.29 0.25
N GLU A 232 18.51 7.33 1.10
CA GLU A 232 19.08 7.15 2.42
C GLU A 232 20.16 6.06 2.42
N THR A 233 21.07 6.13 3.40
CA THR A 233 21.97 5.03 3.75
C THR A 233 21.33 4.19 4.84
N GLY A 234 21.52 2.87 4.78
CA GLY A 234 20.95 1.98 5.77
C GLY A 234 21.37 0.53 5.61
N ARG A 235 21.04 -0.28 6.62
CA ARG A 235 21.32 -1.71 6.59
C ARG A 235 20.35 -2.42 5.64
N VAL A 236 20.90 -3.19 4.70
CA VAL A 236 20.18 -4.11 3.82
C VAL A 236 20.27 -5.52 4.41
N GLY A 237 19.19 -6.29 4.31
CA GLY A 237 19.16 -7.66 4.83
C GLY A 237 17.74 -8.16 5.04
N THR A 238 17.41 -8.60 6.25
CA THR A 238 16.10 -9.15 6.58
C THR A 238 14.98 -8.13 6.35
N PRO A 239 13.86 -8.52 5.70
CA PRO A 239 12.71 -7.66 5.49
C PRO A 239 12.18 -7.06 6.80
N LYS A 240 11.87 -5.78 6.77
CA LYS A 240 11.26 -5.06 7.89
C LYS A 240 9.74 -5.18 7.83
N ARG A 241 9.05 -4.78 8.91
CA ARG A 241 7.57 -4.81 8.97
C ARG A 241 6.89 -4.08 7.81
N ARG A 242 7.46 -2.95 7.35
CA ARG A 242 6.97 -2.21 6.18
C ARG A 242 6.98 -3.09 4.92
N GLU A 243 8.05 -3.79 4.66
CA GLU A 243 8.18 -4.64 3.48
C GLU A 243 7.20 -5.82 3.54
N ILE A 244 7.02 -6.42 4.71
CA ILE A 244 6.04 -7.49 4.92
C ILE A 244 4.60 -6.97 4.73
N GLY A 245 4.24 -5.86 5.37
CA GLY A 245 2.88 -5.29 5.29
C GLY A 245 2.52 -4.78 3.90
N HIS A 246 3.42 -4.06 3.25
CA HIS A 246 3.21 -3.56 1.88
C HIS A 246 3.14 -4.70 0.86
N GLY A 247 3.99 -5.73 1.01
CA GLY A 247 3.94 -6.93 0.17
C GLY A 247 2.61 -7.66 0.33
N ALA A 248 2.14 -7.85 1.57
CA ALA A 248 0.85 -8.49 1.85
C ALA A 248 -0.33 -7.70 1.27
N LEU A 249 -0.33 -6.37 1.35
CA LEU A 249 -1.38 -5.54 0.75
C LEU A 249 -1.39 -5.67 -0.78
N ALA A 250 -0.22 -5.61 -1.43
CA ALA A 250 -0.12 -5.76 -2.88
C ALA A 250 -0.51 -7.18 -3.33
N GLU A 251 -0.19 -8.21 -2.55
CA GLU A 251 -0.62 -9.58 -2.79
C GLU A 251 -2.15 -9.69 -2.75
N ARG A 252 -2.78 -9.22 -1.67
CA ARG A 252 -4.24 -9.24 -1.50
C ARG A 252 -4.97 -8.50 -2.62
N ALA A 253 -4.41 -7.38 -3.09
CA ALA A 253 -4.99 -6.60 -4.17
C ALA A 253 -5.14 -7.39 -5.48
N LEU A 254 -4.27 -8.36 -5.74
CA LEU A 254 -4.24 -9.11 -6.99
C LEU A 254 -4.91 -10.49 -6.92
N ILE A 255 -5.02 -11.09 -5.73
CA ILE A 255 -5.62 -12.42 -5.55
C ILE A 255 -7.00 -12.55 -6.21
N PRO A 256 -7.94 -11.58 -6.11
CA PRO A 256 -9.28 -11.73 -6.69
C PRO A 256 -9.32 -11.84 -8.21
N VAL A 257 -8.29 -11.35 -8.89
CA VAL A 257 -8.22 -11.33 -10.36
C VAL A 257 -7.34 -12.42 -10.96
N LEU A 258 -6.68 -13.22 -10.14
CA LEU A 258 -5.86 -14.33 -10.62
C LEU A 258 -6.72 -15.42 -11.28
N PRO A 259 -6.19 -16.11 -12.31
CA PRO A 259 -6.83 -17.30 -12.88
C PRO A 259 -6.89 -18.42 -11.85
N THR A 260 -7.82 -19.36 -12.01
CA THR A 260 -7.86 -20.55 -11.16
C THR A 260 -6.65 -21.45 -11.40
N ARG A 261 -6.47 -22.43 -10.50
CA ARG A 261 -5.38 -23.42 -10.61
C ARG A 261 -5.53 -24.30 -11.86
N GLU A 262 -6.77 -24.55 -12.26
CA GLU A 262 -7.10 -25.34 -13.45
C GLU A 262 -6.87 -24.57 -14.75
N GLU A 263 -7.15 -23.27 -14.76
CA GLU A 263 -6.94 -22.40 -15.93
C GLU A 263 -5.46 -22.10 -16.16
N PHE A 264 -4.69 -21.93 -15.07
CA PHE A 264 -3.27 -21.58 -15.14
C PHE A 264 -2.49 -22.31 -14.02
N PRO A 265 -2.02 -23.55 -14.28
CA PRO A 265 -1.48 -24.47 -13.26
C PRO A 265 -0.02 -24.13 -12.86
N TYR A 266 0.26 -22.88 -12.54
CA TYR A 266 1.56 -22.40 -12.12
C TYR A 266 1.55 -21.86 -10.71
N ALA A 267 2.62 -22.11 -9.96
CA ALA A 267 3.01 -21.30 -8.83
C ALA A 267 3.59 -19.98 -9.37
N ILE A 268 3.15 -18.87 -8.84
CA ILE A 268 3.49 -17.53 -9.31
C ILE A 268 4.23 -16.79 -8.21
N ARG A 269 5.47 -16.38 -8.48
CA ARG A 269 6.21 -15.50 -7.60
C ARG A 269 6.35 -14.13 -8.24
N GLN A 270 5.83 -13.13 -7.56
CA GLN A 270 5.96 -11.72 -7.91
C GLN A 270 6.97 -11.06 -6.97
N VAL A 271 7.88 -10.28 -7.54
CA VAL A 271 8.82 -9.45 -6.79
C VAL A 271 8.63 -8.01 -7.22
N SER A 272 8.50 -7.11 -6.27
CA SER A 272 8.45 -5.66 -6.48
C SER A 272 9.67 -5.02 -5.85
N GLU A 273 10.52 -4.43 -6.68
CA GLU A 273 11.72 -3.69 -6.27
C GLU A 273 11.44 -2.19 -6.33
N ALA A 274 11.48 -1.51 -5.20
CA ALA A 274 11.41 -0.05 -5.18
C ALA A 274 12.76 0.53 -5.62
N LEU A 275 12.85 1.00 -6.86
CA LEU A 275 14.05 1.62 -7.42
C LEU A 275 14.19 3.06 -6.92
N SER A 276 13.07 3.78 -6.85
CA SER A 276 12.97 5.12 -6.28
C SER A 276 11.63 5.28 -5.60
N SER A 277 11.55 6.10 -4.54
CA SER A 277 10.33 6.29 -3.77
C SER A 277 10.19 7.71 -3.23
N ASN A 278 9.04 8.31 -3.53
CA ASN A 278 8.54 9.53 -2.90
C ASN A 278 7.04 9.39 -2.58
N GLY A 279 6.71 8.39 -1.74
CA GLY A 279 5.34 8.09 -1.32
C GLY A 279 4.57 7.17 -2.28
N SER A 280 3.55 6.51 -1.75
CA SER A 280 2.64 5.62 -2.49
C SER A 280 3.30 4.42 -3.19
N THR A 281 4.41 3.93 -2.65
CA THR A 281 5.26 2.90 -3.26
C THR A 281 4.56 1.53 -3.31
N SER A 282 3.81 1.15 -2.26
CA SER A 282 3.05 -0.10 -2.22
C SER A 282 1.98 -0.16 -3.31
N MET A 283 1.32 0.97 -3.58
CA MET A 283 0.31 1.04 -4.65
C MET A 283 0.95 1.07 -6.04
N GLY A 284 2.13 1.65 -6.19
CA GLY A 284 2.96 1.48 -7.38
C GLY A 284 3.34 0.02 -7.63
N SER A 285 3.57 -0.76 -6.56
CA SER A 285 3.83 -2.20 -6.65
C SER A 285 2.65 -3.00 -7.18
N VAL A 286 1.41 -2.63 -6.83
CA VAL A 286 0.19 -3.22 -7.41
C VAL A 286 0.18 -3.02 -8.92
N CYS A 287 0.44 -1.79 -9.39
CA CYS A 287 0.47 -1.45 -10.81
C CYS A 287 1.57 -2.22 -11.56
N ALA A 288 2.82 -2.16 -11.07
CA ALA A 288 3.95 -2.87 -11.67
C ALA A 288 3.73 -4.39 -11.72
N SER A 289 3.09 -4.95 -10.69
CA SER A 289 2.78 -6.38 -10.62
C SER A 289 1.70 -6.79 -11.62
N THR A 290 0.64 -6.00 -11.77
CA THR A 290 -0.37 -6.23 -12.82
C THR A 290 0.28 -6.29 -14.20
N LEU A 291 1.12 -5.31 -14.53
CA LEU A 291 1.83 -5.24 -15.80
C LEU A 291 2.77 -6.44 -16.02
N ALA A 292 3.58 -6.77 -14.99
CA ALA A 292 4.53 -7.89 -15.06
C ALA A 292 3.83 -9.26 -15.17
N LEU A 293 2.66 -9.42 -14.53
CA LEU A 293 1.85 -10.63 -14.65
C LEU A 293 1.27 -10.79 -16.07
N PHE A 294 0.74 -9.72 -16.67
CA PHE A 294 0.29 -9.73 -18.06
C PHE A 294 1.44 -10.03 -19.01
N ASN A 295 2.60 -9.39 -18.83
CA ASN A 295 3.79 -9.66 -19.66
C ASN A 295 4.31 -11.10 -19.47
N ALA A 296 4.08 -11.73 -18.33
CA ALA A 296 4.38 -13.15 -18.12
C ALA A 296 3.37 -14.12 -18.77
N GLY A 297 2.32 -13.62 -19.40
CA GLY A 297 1.24 -14.43 -19.98
C GLY A 297 0.23 -14.95 -18.95
N VAL A 298 0.17 -14.36 -17.75
CA VAL A 298 -0.82 -14.74 -16.75
C VAL A 298 -2.18 -14.15 -17.14
N PRO A 299 -3.22 -14.97 -17.39
CA PRO A 299 -4.53 -14.48 -17.82
C PRO A 299 -5.33 -13.91 -16.63
N LEU A 300 -4.92 -12.72 -16.14
CA LEU A 300 -5.67 -12.01 -15.12
C LEU A 300 -7.09 -11.71 -15.64
N ARG A 301 -8.07 -11.80 -14.77
CA ARG A 301 -9.47 -11.53 -15.11
C ARG A 301 -9.76 -10.04 -15.34
N ALA A 302 -8.95 -9.18 -14.76
CA ALA A 302 -8.97 -7.74 -14.97
C ALA A 302 -7.66 -7.11 -14.48
N PRO A 303 -7.21 -5.99 -15.05
CA PRO A 303 -6.11 -5.22 -14.51
C PRO A 303 -6.50 -4.58 -13.17
N VAL A 304 -5.52 -4.44 -12.28
CA VAL A 304 -5.67 -3.78 -10.98
C VAL A 304 -4.68 -2.62 -10.88
N ALA A 305 -5.18 -1.46 -10.52
CA ALA A 305 -4.35 -0.31 -10.18
C ALA A 305 -4.51 0.08 -8.71
N GLY A 306 -3.52 0.76 -8.17
CA GLY A 306 -3.52 1.22 -6.78
C GLY A 306 -3.16 2.68 -6.64
N ILE A 307 -3.78 3.36 -5.68
CA ILE A 307 -3.54 4.75 -5.32
C ILE A 307 -3.47 4.93 -3.81
N ALA A 308 -2.62 5.85 -3.33
CA ALA A 308 -2.63 6.28 -1.93
C ALA A 308 -3.18 7.70 -1.84
N MET A 309 -4.17 7.84 -0.97
CA MET A 309 -4.84 9.07 -0.62
C MET A 309 -4.33 9.55 0.74
N GLY A 310 -4.26 10.85 0.93
CA GLY A 310 -3.99 11.47 2.23
C GLY A 310 -5.15 12.33 2.69
N LEU A 311 -5.05 12.79 3.93
CA LEU A 311 -5.98 13.72 4.52
C LEU A 311 -5.21 14.77 5.33
N ILE A 312 -5.61 16.01 5.21
CA ILE A 312 -5.18 17.08 6.10
C ILE A 312 -6.43 17.70 6.70
N SER A 313 -6.46 17.86 8.00
CA SER A 313 -7.55 18.49 8.72
C SER A 313 -7.05 19.57 9.67
N ASP A 314 -7.82 20.59 9.88
CA ASP A 314 -7.58 21.62 10.93
C ASP A 314 -8.89 22.27 11.32
N VAL A 315 -8.86 23.01 12.42
CA VAL A 315 -9.99 23.84 12.83
C VAL A 315 -9.91 25.18 12.12
N VAL A 316 -10.83 25.41 11.17
CA VAL A 316 -10.98 26.66 10.44
C VAL A 316 -12.31 27.28 10.86
N ASP A 317 -12.28 28.51 11.38
CA ASP A 317 -13.46 29.23 11.87
C ASP A 317 -14.33 28.41 12.83
N GLY A 318 -13.69 27.66 13.74
CA GLY A 318 -14.34 26.85 14.76
C GLY A 318 -14.98 25.55 14.27
N LYS A 319 -14.75 25.17 13.00
CA LYS A 319 -15.19 23.90 12.41
C LYS A 319 -13.98 23.10 11.91
N VAL A 320 -14.04 21.78 12.06
CA VAL A 320 -13.01 20.92 11.49
C VAL A 320 -13.23 20.84 9.98
N GLU A 321 -12.25 21.30 9.22
CA GLU A 321 -12.17 21.16 7.77
C GLU A 321 -11.29 19.95 7.42
N TYR A 322 -11.74 19.11 6.48
CA TYR A 322 -11.03 17.96 5.98
C TYR A 322 -10.73 18.14 4.50
N VAL A 323 -9.48 17.92 4.09
CA VAL A 323 -9.03 18.01 2.70
C VAL A 323 -8.34 16.72 2.30
N ALA A 324 -8.96 15.97 1.40
CA ALA A 324 -8.37 14.76 0.83
C ALA A 324 -7.37 15.09 -0.27
N LEU A 325 -6.26 14.38 -0.29
CA LEU A 325 -5.17 14.51 -1.28
C LEU A 325 -5.05 13.23 -2.10
N THR A 326 -5.00 13.36 -3.41
CA THR A 326 -4.74 12.23 -4.33
C THR A 326 -3.24 12.07 -4.55
N ASP A 327 -2.74 10.84 -4.59
CA ASP A 327 -1.35 10.53 -4.90
C ASP A 327 -0.36 11.25 -3.97
N ILE A 328 -0.36 10.88 -2.70
CA ILE A 328 0.44 11.56 -1.67
C ILE A 328 1.93 11.31 -1.82
N LEU A 329 2.70 12.35 -1.50
CA LEU A 329 4.14 12.30 -1.34
C LEU A 329 4.52 11.78 0.05
N GLY A 330 5.77 11.33 0.21
CA GLY A 330 6.28 10.91 1.52
C GLY A 330 6.19 11.99 2.60
N ALA A 331 6.39 13.26 2.25
CA ALA A 331 6.21 14.37 3.17
C ALA A 331 4.74 14.58 3.57
N GLU A 332 3.81 14.36 2.64
CA GLU A 332 2.36 14.49 2.89
C GLU A 332 1.83 13.32 3.73
N ASP A 333 2.39 12.11 3.57
CA ASP A 333 2.16 11.00 4.50
C ASP A 333 2.68 11.34 5.90
N ALA A 334 3.91 11.83 6.02
CA ALA A 334 4.52 12.15 7.31
C ALA A 334 3.77 13.27 8.07
N PHE A 335 3.30 14.30 7.37
CA PHE A 335 2.66 15.49 7.93
C PHE A 335 1.14 15.47 7.87
N GLY A 336 0.55 14.56 7.12
CA GLY A 336 -0.88 14.35 7.01
C GLY A 336 -1.48 13.58 8.19
N ASP A 337 -2.79 13.43 8.16
CA ASP A 337 -3.59 12.82 9.21
C ASP A 337 -4.04 11.40 8.86
N MET A 338 -3.94 11.00 7.59
CA MET A 338 -4.41 9.71 7.09
C MET A 338 -3.48 9.21 5.97
N ASP A 339 -3.21 7.91 5.98
CA ASP A 339 -2.70 7.13 4.86
C ASP A 339 -3.80 6.14 4.43
N PHE A 340 -4.36 6.35 3.25
CA PHE A 340 -5.49 5.60 2.75
C PHE A 340 -5.18 5.01 1.39
N LYS A 341 -4.89 3.71 1.36
CA LYS A 341 -4.52 2.98 0.16
C LYS A 341 -5.72 2.23 -0.39
N VAL A 342 -5.98 2.41 -1.67
CA VAL A 342 -7.10 1.77 -2.38
C VAL A 342 -6.57 1.14 -3.65
N ALA A 343 -6.78 -0.16 -3.81
CA ALA A 343 -6.51 -0.90 -5.02
C ALA A 343 -7.81 -1.50 -5.59
N GLY A 344 -7.90 -1.60 -6.90
CA GLY A 344 -9.08 -2.19 -7.54
C GLY A 344 -8.99 -2.25 -9.05
N THR A 345 -9.96 -2.94 -9.63
CA THR A 345 -10.23 -3.00 -11.05
C THR A 345 -10.98 -1.74 -11.50
N LYS A 346 -11.41 -1.69 -12.75
CA LYS A 346 -12.32 -0.65 -13.22
C LYS A 346 -13.64 -0.64 -12.45
N ASP A 347 -14.14 -1.82 -12.06
CA ASP A 347 -15.50 -2.01 -11.58
C ASP A 347 -15.64 -2.12 -10.06
N PHE A 348 -14.61 -2.56 -9.35
CA PHE A 348 -14.68 -2.79 -7.92
C PHE A 348 -13.32 -2.70 -7.21
N ILE A 349 -13.35 -2.49 -5.89
CA ILE A 349 -12.18 -2.45 -5.00
C ILE A 349 -11.74 -3.89 -4.70
N THR A 350 -10.43 -4.15 -4.83
CA THR A 350 -9.82 -5.44 -4.50
C THR A 350 -9.11 -5.45 -3.15
N ALA A 351 -8.54 -4.32 -2.73
CA ALA A 351 -7.95 -4.17 -1.41
C ALA A 351 -7.99 -2.72 -0.93
N LEU A 352 -8.05 -2.54 0.37
CA LEU A 352 -8.11 -1.25 1.02
C LEU A 352 -7.39 -1.30 2.37
N GLN A 353 -6.59 -0.27 2.66
CA GLN A 353 -5.96 -0.07 3.97
C GLN A 353 -6.13 1.38 4.40
N LEU A 354 -6.61 1.59 5.62
CA LEU A 354 -6.72 2.90 6.26
C LEU A 354 -5.94 2.90 7.56
N ASP A 355 -5.00 3.83 7.66
CA ASP A 355 -4.34 4.21 8.90
C ASP A 355 -4.56 5.70 9.17
N THR A 356 -4.98 6.08 10.38
CA THR A 356 -5.15 7.48 10.77
C THR A 356 -4.35 7.84 12.00
N LYS A 357 -3.88 9.10 12.03
CA LYS A 357 -3.25 9.73 13.20
C LYS A 357 -4.24 10.52 14.03
N LEU A 358 -5.50 10.61 13.58
CA LEU A 358 -6.60 11.24 14.29
C LEU A 358 -7.30 10.24 15.23
N ASP A 359 -8.06 10.76 16.17
CA ASP A 359 -8.93 9.96 17.03
C ASP A 359 -10.14 9.35 16.30
N GLY A 360 -10.08 9.28 14.99
CA GLY A 360 -11.05 8.73 14.05
C GLY A 360 -11.45 9.72 12.97
N ILE A 361 -11.99 9.19 11.88
CA ILE A 361 -12.42 9.95 10.72
C ILE A 361 -13.92 9.71 10.49
N PRO A 362 -14.71 10.76 10.19
CA PRO A 362 -16.11 10.59 9.82
C PRO A 362 -16.28 9.73 8.58
N ALA A 363 -17.27 8.82 8.58
CA ALA A 363 -17.51 7.92 7.44
C ALA A 363 -17.80 8.68 6.13
N SER A 364 -18.43 9.85 6.20
CA SER A 364 -18.66 10.71 5.04
C SER A 364 -17.38 11.23 4.39
N VAL A 365 -16.34 11.50 5.19
CA VAL A 365 -15.01 11.92 4.70
C VAL A 365 -14.33 10.75 4.00
N LEU A 366 -14.42 9.55 4.57
CA LEU A 366 -13.88 8.32 3.95
C LEU A 366 -14.61 7.99 2.64
N ALA A 367 -15.92 8.12 2.59
CA ALA A 367 -16.71 7.92 1.37
C ALA A 367 -16.30 8.89 0.25
N ALA A 368 -16.09 10.17 0.58
CA ALA A 368 -15.62 11.16 -0.38
C ALA A 368 -14.18 10.84 -0.87
N ALA A 369 -13.29 10.40 0.02
CA ALA A 369 -11.95 9.99 -0.34
C ALA A 369 -11.93 8.73 -1.24
N LEU A 370 -12.83 7.78 -1.02
CA LEU A 370 -13.01 6.60 -1.88
C LEU A 370 -13.41 6.99 -3.31
N LEU A 371 -14.38 7.90 -3.46
CA LEU A 371 -14.79 8.38 -4.79
C LEU A 371 -13.66 9.11 -5.52
N GLN A 372 -12.89 9.94 -4.80
CA GLN A 372 -11.70 10.60 -5.35
C GLN A 372 -10.60 9.59 -5.72
N ALA A 373 -10.41 8.52 -4.95
CA ALA A 373 -9.50 7.43 -5.25
C ALA A 373 -9.92 6.65 -6.52
N LYS A 374 -11.22 6.51 -6.77
CA LYS A 374 -11.75 5.88 -8.00
C LYS A 374 -11.33 6.66 -9.24
N GLU A 375 -11.50 7.99 -9.24
CA GLU A 375 -11.08 8.83 -10.37
C GLU A 375 -9.59 8.61 -10.70
N ALA A 376 -8.73 8.63 -9.68
CA ALA A 376 -7.31 8.40 -9.84
C ALA A 376 -6.98 6.99 -10.34
N ARG A 377 -7.64 5.96 -9.79
CA ARG A 377 -7.45 4.56 -10.18
C ARG A 377 -7.79 4.34 -11.65
N LEU A 378 -8.88 4.93 -12.14
CA LEU A 378 -9.28 4.84 -13.55
C LEU A 378 -8.23 5.49 -14.47
N ALA A 379 -7.73 6.67 -14.12
CA ALA A 379 -6.68 7.34 -14.89
C ALA A 379 -5.37 6.54 -14.91
N ILE A 380 -5.01 5.86 -13.81
CA ILE A 380 -3.84 4.98 -13.76
C ILE A 380 -4.06 3.75 -14.64
N LEU A 381 -5.25 3.13 -14.60
CA LEU A 381 -5.58 1.99 -15.45
C LEU A 381 -5.48 2.32 -16.94
N ASP A 382 -5.87 3.53 -17.35
CA ASP A 382 -5.76 3.97 -18.74
C ASP A 382 -4.30 3.96 -19.21
N VAL A 383 -3.36 4.53 -18.41
CA VAL A 383 -1.92 4.51 -18.72
C VAL A 383 -1.34 3.09 -18.72
N MET A 384 -1.77 2.25 -17.79
CA MET A 384 -1.33 0.85 -17.75
C MET A 384 -1.79 0.07 -18.98
N ASN A 385 -3.04 0.29 -19.42
CA ASN A 385 -3.61 -0.34 -20.60
C ASN A 385 -2.96 0.12 -21.92
N GLU A 386 -2.40 1.32 -21.98
CA GLU A 386 -1.58 1.77 -23.12
C GLU A 386 -0.29 0.96 -23.26
N ALA A 387 0.30 0.51 -22.13
CA ALA A 387 1.50 -0.30 -22.15
C ALA A 387 1.22 -1.78 -22.43
N ILE A 388 0.19 -2.35 -21.80
CA ILE A 388 -0.28 -3.72 -22.01
C ILE A 388 -1.73 -3.85 -21.51
N ASP A 389 -2.64 -4.30 -22.38
CA ASP A 389 -4.07 -4.44 -22.07
C ASP A 389 -4.54 -5.90 -22.04
N THR A 390 -3.75 -6.80 -22.57
CA THR A 390 -4.01 -8.25 -22.65
C THR A 390 -2.76 -9.03 -22.29
N PRO A 391 -2.87 -10.29 -21.80
CA PRO A 391 -1.71 -11.10 -21.52
C PRO A 391 -0.88 -11.37 -22.78
N ASP A 392 0.43 -11.21 -22.66
CA ASP A 392 1.39 -11.61 -23.70
C ASP A 392 1.49 -13.13 -23.84
N GLU A 393 2.19 -13.59 -24.87
CA GLU A 393 2.66 -14.97 -24.92
C GLU A 393 3.69 -15.22 -23.81
N MET A 394 3.62 -16.40 -23.19
CA MET A 394 4.58 -16.76 -22.15
C MET A 394 6.01 -16.72 -22.68
N SER A 395 6.92 -16.12 -21.92
CA SER A 395 8.35 -16.08 -22.20
C SER A 395 8.91 -17.46 -22.61
N PRO A 396 9.82 -17.55 -23.58
CA PRO A 396 10.48 -18.82 -23.93
C PRO A 396 11.29 -19.41 -22.78
N PHE A 397 11.63 -18.61 -21.77
CA PHE A 397 12.33 -19.04 -20.56
C PHE A 397 11.39 -19.57 -19.47
N ALA A 398 10.08 -19.34 -19.59
CA ALA A 398 9.11 -19.88 -18.63
C ALA A 398 8.90 -21.38 -18.86
N PRO A 399 8.81 -22.20 -17.79
CA PRO A 399 8.52 -23.63 -17.94
C PRO A 399 7.15 -23.83 -18.58
N ARG A 400 7.04 -24.82 -19.46
CA ARG A 400 5.77 -25.23 -20.06
C ARG A 400 5.19 -26.37 -19.24
N ILE A 401 3.94 -26.22 -18.77
CA ILE A 401 3.22 -27.26 -18.02
C ILE A 401 2.18 -27.86 -18.94
N ILE A 402 2.24 -29.18 -19.12
CA ILE A 402 1.25 -29.97 -19.84
C ILE A 402 0.56 -30.89 -18.83
N SER A 403 -0.75 -30.75 -18.67
CA SER A 403 -1.54 -31.63 -17.82
C SER A 403 -2.18 -32.73 -18.65
N VAL A 404 -1.91 -33.96 -18.29
CA VAL A 404 -2.51 -35.17 -18.94
C VAL A 404 -3.37 -35.87 -17.90
N LYS A 405 -4.68 -36.00 -18.18
CA LYS A 405 -5.57 -36.79 -17.30
C LYS A 405 -5.43 -38.27 -17.63
N ILE A 406 -5.15 -39.06 -16.61
CA ILE A 406 -5.09 -40.53 -16.71
C ILE A 406 -6.10 -41.15 -15.73
N PRO A 407 -6.64 -42.35 -16.03
CA PRO A 407 -7.46 -43.13 -15.09
C PRO A 407 -6.68 -43.42 -13.80
N VAL A 408 -7.36 -43.42 -12.65
CA VAL A 408 -6.73 -43.63 -11.34
C VAL A 408 -6.03 -44.99 -11.25
N ASP A 409 -6.60 -46.02 -11.87
CA ASP A 409 -6.05 -47.39 -11.94
C ASP A 409 -4.76 -47.47 -12.77
N GLN A 410 -4.47 -46.49 -13.62
CA GLN A 410 -3.25 -46.43 -14.43
C GLN A 410 -2.12 -45.63 -13.76
N ILE A 411 -2.37 -44.94 -12.65
CA ILE A 411 -1.33 -44.20 -11.94
C ILE A 411 -0.14 -45.09 -11.59
N GLY A 412 -0.42 -46.30 -11.05
CA GLY A 412 0.60 -47.26 -10.71
C GLY A 412 1.46 -47.74 -11.93
N ALA A 413 0.87 -47.82 -13.12
CA ALA A 413 1.59 -48.17 -14.36
C ALA A 413 2.51 -47.01 -14.82
N VAL A 414 2.08 -45.76 -14.66
CA VAL A 414 2.91 -44.58 -15.02
C VAL A 414 4.08 -44.42 -14.05
N ILE A 415 3.86 -44.64 -12.76
CA ILE A 415 4.93 -44.58 -11.75
C ILE A 415 5.91 -45.75 -11.94
N GLY A 416 5.37 -46.93 -12.17
CA GLY A 416 6.11 -48.18 -12.25
C GLY A 416 6.70 -48.67 -10.94
N PRO A 417 7.26 -49.89 -10.88
CA PRO A 417 7.85 -50.45 -9.68
C PRO A 417 8.97 -49.56 -9.14
N LYS A 418 8.82 -49.08 -7.89
CA LYS A 418 9.77 -48.15 -7.21
C LYS A 418 10.07 -46.87 -8.03
N GLY A 419 9.12 -46.39 -8.84
CA GLY A 419 9.28 -45.17 -9.63
C GLY A 419 10.09 -45.36 -10.91
N LYS A 420 10.39 -46.62 -11.36
CA LYS A 420 11.29 -46.88 -12.48
C LYS A 420 10.81 -46.25 -13.78
N ILE A 421 9.50 -46.33 -14.07
CA ILE A 421 8.95 -45.85 -15.35
C ILE A 421 8.94 -44.32 -15.38
N ILE A 422 8.45 -43.68 -14.31
CA ILE A 422 8.41 -42.21 -14.25
C ILE A 422 9.82 -41.60 -14.31
N ASN A 423 10.80 -42.19 -13.61
CA ASN A 423 12.19 -41.74 -13.68
C ASN A 423 12.77 -41.92 -15.08
N GLN A 424 12.49 -43.06 -15.77
CA GLN A 424 12.92 -43.28 -17.13
C GLN A 424 12.34 -42.21 -18.08
N ILE A 425 11.05 -41.88 -17.96
CA ILE A 425 10.43 -40.81 -18.77
C ILE A 425 11.11 -39.46 -18.50
N GLN A 426 11.38 -39.14 -17.24
CA GLN A 426 12.08 -37.89 -16.86
C GLN A 426 13.50 -37.86 -17.44
N ASP A 427 14.23 -38.96 -17.35
CA ASP A 427 15.62 -39.07 -17.90
C ASP A 427 15.66 -38.94 -19.42
N GLU A 428 14.71 -39.55 -20.13
CA GLU A 428 14.64 -39.54 -21.59
C GLU A 428 14.15 -38.19 -22.15
N THR A 429 13.24 -37.51 -21.47
CA THR A 429 12.60 -36.28 -21.95
C THR A 429 13.15 -35.00 -21.35
N GLY A 430 13.83 -35.09 -20.22
CA GLY A 430 14.24 -33.93 -19.41
C GLY A 430 13.07 -33.24 -18.75
N ALA A 431 11.84 -33.79 -18.81
CA ALA A 431 10.66 -33.23 -18.17
C ALA A 431 10.64 -33.56 -16.68
N ASP A 432 10.18 -32.61 -15.84
CA ASP A 432 9.87 -32.85 -14.44
C ASP A 432 8.39 -33.26 -14.33
N ILE A 433 8.09 -34.44 -13.78
CA ILE A 433 6.74 -34.99 -13.73
C ILE A 433 6.23 -35.02 -12.28
N SER A 434 5.04 -34.45 -12.08
CA SER A 434 4.29 -34.52 -10.82
C SER A 434 2.95 -35.21 -11.04
N ILE A 435 2.56 -36.13 -10.14
CA ILE A 435 1.30 -36.87 -10.17
C ILE A 435 0.48 -36.56 -8.94
#